data_385ffbb588fb7e93e30add1ac4b7c327
#
_entry.id   385ffbb588fb7e93e30add1ac4b7c327
#
_cell.length_a   1.000
_cell.length_b   1.000
_cell.length_c   1.000
_cell.angle_alpha   90.00
_cell.angle_beta   90.00
_cell.angle_gamma   90.00
#
_symmetry.space_group_name_H-M   'P 1'
#
loop_
_entity.id
_entity.type
_entity.pdbx_description
1 polymer ?
#
loop_
_entity_poly.entity_id
_entity_poly.type
_entity_poly.pdbx_seq_one_letter_code
_entity_poly.pdbx_strand_id
1 'polypeptide(L)'
;KPMKKIKKHLIIISLVLSTNINGQSAKIDLYPEGIDCLNVLKQKIDYDESGRIFRKVVNPQIWYYPSSKLNDVKDKTAVLIIPGGGYEALWIDKEGVDVAKWLNELGISAFVLKHRIPYWEGKDCRSDVALADAQRAVRIIRKNSKKWAINSEKIGVLGFSAGGHLASSLSTHHDQGLKKSNLEIEKFGSRPDFSILIYPVVTMKYPYVHTGSRKSLIGKVPSNEMVEYFSNEMQVKADTPPAILIHSNDDTGVLVENSVNYYLALRKYKIPAALHVWEDGGHGYGLAKSRGSVKDWPYICQNWM
;
A
#
# COMPACT_ATOMS: atom_id res chain seq x y z
N LYS A 1 -30.65 41.56 19.24
CA LYS A 1 -30.32 40.13 18.99
C LYS A 1 -28.82 39.96 19.16
N PRO A 2 -28.32 39.09 20.05
CA PRO A 2 -26.89 38.95 20.26
C PRO A 2 -26.26 38.00 19.18
N MET A 3 -25.12 38.44 18.62
CA MET A 3 -24.30 37.67 17.72
C MET A 3 -23.64 36.47 18.45
N LYS A 4 -23.85 35.27 17.97
CA LYS A 4 -23.16 34.06 18.45
C LYS A 4 -21.69 34.10 18.02
N LYS A 5 -20.79 34.17 19.00
CA LYS A 5 -19.35 34.02 18.81
C LYS A 5 -19.05 32.56 18.41
N ILE A 6 -18.56 32.37 17.18
CA ILE A 6 -18.03 31.08 16.70
C ILE A 6 -16.67 30.88 17.38
N LYS A 7 -16.59 29.92 18.30
CA LYS A 7 -15.31 29.46 18.87
C LYS A 7 -14.52 28.71 17.79
N LYS A 8 -13.44 29.32 17.33
CA LYS A 8 -12.42 28.58 16.52
C LYS A 8 -11.74 27.61 17.43
N HIS A 9 -12.02 26.32 17.24
CA HIS A 9 -11.23 25.26 17.88
C HIS A 9 -9.89 25.13 17.14
N LEU A 10 -8.84 25.53 17.82
CA LEU A 10 -7.46 25.30 17.38
C LEU A 10 -7.16 23.82 17.68
N ILE A 11 -7.17 22.98 16.65
CA ILE A 11 -6.75 21.58 16.76
C ILE A 11 -5.23 21.56 16.87
N ILE A 12 -4.73 21.43 18.10
CA ILE A 12 -3.32 21.18 18.37
C ILE A 12 -3.07 19.72 18.03
N ILE A 13 -2.38 19.48 16.90
CA ILE A 13 -1.86 18.15 16.56
C ILE A 13 -0.69 17.87 17.51
N SER A 14 -0.95 17.16 18.59
CA SER A 14 0.12 16.66 19.48
C SER A 14 0.91 15.58 18.75
N LEU A 15 2.09 15.94 18.29
CA LEU A 15 3.09 15.01 17.78
C LEU A 15 3.71 14.29 18.98
N VAL A 16 3.27 13.09 19.30
CA VAL A 16 3.92 12.25 20.31
C VAL A 16 5.20 11.68 19.66
N LEU A 17 6.31 12.34 19.89
CA LEU A 17 7.66 11.82 19.57
C LEU A 17 8.00 10.74 20.62
N SER A 18 7.60 9.50 20.37
CA SER A 18 8.15 8.35 21.09
C SER A 18 9.40 7.87 20.35
N THR A 19 10.56 7.98 20.97
CA THR A 19 11.80 7.35 20.50
C THR A 19 11.63 5.84 20.63
N ASN A 20 11.31 5.17 19.53
CA ASN A 20 11.15 3.72 19.48
C ASN A 20 12.44 3.05 19.00
N ILE A 21 12.83 2.01 19.72
CA ILE A 21 14.01 1.14 19.51
C ILE A 21 14.06 0.49 18.10
N ASN A 22 13.02 0.65 17.26
CA ASN A 22 12.85 0.03 15.95
C ASN A 22 13.01 0.98 14.76
N GLY A 23 13.52 2.20 14.92
CA GLY A 23 13.69 3.18 13.81
C GLY A 23 12.39 3.87 13.35
N GLN A 24 11.22 3.46 13.86
CA GLN A 24 9.95 4.14 13.60
C GLN A 24 9.91 5.49 14.32
N SER A 25 9.62 6.59 13.61
CA SER A 25 9.56 7.93 14.23
C SER A 25 8.14 8.40 14.55
N ALA A 26 7.13 7.95 13.81
CA ALA A 26 5.74 8.36 14.03
C ALA A 26 4.72 7.35 13.50
N LYS A 27 3.58 7.27 14.17
CA LYS A 27 2.32 6.69 13.65
C LYS A 27 1.39 7.85 13.32
N ILE A 28 0.87 7.87 12.10
CA ILE A 28 0.07 8.98 11.57
C ILE A 28 -1.29 8.42 11.16
N ASP A 29 -2.34 8.90 11.79
CA ASP A 29 -3.70 8.51 11.45
C ASP A 29 -4.07 9.04 10.06
N LEU A 30 -4.69 8.21 9.24
CA LEU A 30 -5.12 8.62 7.90
C LEU A 30 -6.29 9.60 7.95
N TYR A 31 -7.16 9.46 8.95
CA TYR A 31 -8.39 10.24 9.09
C TYR A 31 -8.53 10.82 10.50
N PRO A 32 -7.72 11.82 10.88
CA PRO A 32 -7.83 12.46 12.19
C PRO A 32 -9.16 13.21 12.39
N GLU A 33 -9.86 13.54 11.30
CA GLU A 33 -11.19 14.14 11.28
C GLU A 33 -12.32 13.14 11.58
N GLY A 34 -12.01 11.85 11.65
CA GLY A 34 -12.98 10.76 11.76
C GLY A 34 -13.23 10.05 10.43
N ILE A 35 -13.85 8.89 10.50
CA ILE A 35 -14.14 8.04 9.35
C ILE A 35 -15.52 7.39 9.50
N ASP A 36 -16.35 7.48 8.48
CA ASP A 36 -17.77 7.09 8.54
C ASP A 36 -18.00 5.59 8.76
N CYS A 37 -17.04 4.78 8.38
CA CYS A 37 -17.19 3.33 8.35
C CYS A 37 -16.83 2.63 9.69
N LEU A 38 -16.34 3.35 10.69
CA LEU A 38 -15.97 2.77 12.00
C LEU A 38 -17.16 2.29 12.85
N ASN A 39 -18.35 2.85 12.62
CA ASN A 39 -19.54 2.51 13.40
C ASN A 39 -20.06 1.09 13.17
N VAL A 40 -19.61 0.43 12.11
CA VAL A 40 -20.03 -0.94 11.74
C VAL A 40 -19.25 -1.99 12.54
N LEU A 41 -18.03 -1.66 12.99
CA LEU A 41 -17.20 -2.56 13.76
C LEU A 41 -17.52 -2.42 15.25
N LYS A 42 -18.21 -3.39 15.83
CA LYS A 42 -18.51 -3.45 17.27
C LYS A 42 -17.24 -3.48 18.16
N GLN A 43 -16.10 -3.79 17.57
CA GLN A 43 -14.79 -3.79 18.22
C GLN A 43 -13.99 -2.56 17.77
N LYS A 44 -13.70 -1.67 18.71
CA LYS A 44 -12.91 -0.44 18.48
C LYS A 44 -11.38 -0.65 18.53
N ILE A 45 -10.92 -1.88 18.66
CA ILE A 45 -9.50 -2.19 18.88
C ILE A 45 -9.01 -3.03 17.71
N ASP A 46 -7.88 -2.64 17.12
CA ASP A 46 -7.15 -3.47 16.16
C ASP A 46 -6.72 -4.75 16.90
N TYR A 47 -7.03 -5.90 16.33
CA TYR A 47 -6.58 -7.17 16.87
C TYR A 47 -5.16 -7.44 16.39
N ASP A 48 -4.25 -7.56 17.32
CA ASP A 48 -2.84 -7.85 17.10
C ASP A 48 -2.47 -9.16 17.78
N GLU A 49 -2.25 -10.20 17.01
CA GLU A 49 -1.66 -11.45 17.49
C GLU A 49 -0.14 -11.28 17.56
N SER A 50 0.41 -10.99 18.71
CA SER A 50 1.86 -10.92 18.97
C SER A 50 2.63 -9.72 18.37
N GLY A 51 1.98 -8.64 17.96
CA GLY A 51 2.62 -7.46 17.34
C GLY A 51 3.09 -7.65 15.91
N ARG A 52 2.74 -8.78 15.28
CA ARG A 52 3.23 -9.19 13.96
C ARG A 52 2.15 -9.15 12.88
N ILE A 53 0.91 -9.42 13.26
CA ILE A 53 -0.22 -9.55 12.33
C ILE A 53 -1.38 -8.74 12.87
N PHE A 54 -1.92 -7.84 12.03
CA PHE A 54 -3.12 -7.08 12.33
C PHE A 54 -4.33 -7.67 11.63
N ARG A 55 -5.43 -7.78 12.36
CA ARG A 55 -6.74 -8.19 11.84
C ARG A 55 -7.79 -7.16 12.25
N LYS A 56 -8.89 -7.05 11.51
CA LYS A 56 -9.99 -6.12 11.81
C LYS A 56 -9.51 -4.69 12.11
N VAL A 57 -8.66 -4.17 11.22
CA VAL A 57 -8.10 -2.83 11.36
C VAL A 57 -9.22 -1.78 11.36
N VAL A 58 -9.36 -1.05 12.45
CA VAL A 58 -10.37 0.02 12.65
C VAL A 58 -9.76 1.41 12.62
N ASN A 59 -8.46 1.53 12.92
CA ASN A 59 -7.71 2.78 12.86
C ASN A 59 -6.62 2.67 11.79
N PRO A 60 -6.91 3.10 10.54
CA PRO A 60 -5.92 3.07 9.47
C PRO A 60 -4.84 4.14 9.68
N GLN A 61 -3.58 3.73 9.51
CA GLN A 61 -2.41 4.55 9.80
C GLN A 61 -1.31 4.34 8.76
N ILE A 62 -0.42 5.31 8.62
CA ILE A 62 0.92 5.10 8.09
C ILE A 62 1.96 5.22 9.21
N TRP A 63 2.91 4.28 9.22
CA TRP A 63 4.02 4.28 10.16
C TRP A 63 5.27 4.77 9.44
N TYR A 64 5.75 5.93 9.85
CA TYR A 64 6.88 6.60 9.22
C TYR A 64 8.22 6.10 9.76
N TYR A 65 9.08 5.71 8.85
CA TYR A 65 10.46 5.30 9.07
C TYR A 65 11.38 6.25 8.27
N PRO A 66 11.94 7.29 8.90
CA PRO A 66 12.84 8.23 8.23
C PRO A 66 14.14 7.54 7.85
N SER A 67 14.67 7.87 6.69
CA SER A 67 16.02 7.43 6.34
C SER A 67 17.06 8.11 7.22
N SER A 68 18.03 7.34 7.73
CA SER A 68 19.18 7.87 8.47
C SER A 68 20.16 8.65 7.60
N LYS A 69 20.13 8.43 6.27
CA LYS A 69 21.00 9.08 5.27
C LYS A 69 20.37 10.32 4.63
N LEU A 70 19.42 10.96 5.30
CA LEU A 70 18.66 12.10 4.76
C LEU A 70 19.51 13.29 4.31
N ASN A 71 20.71 13.47 4.85
CA ASN A 71 21.57 14.58 4.52
C ASN A 71 22.45 14.36 3.26
N ASP A 72 22.61 13.11 2.82
CA ASP A 72 23.57 12.73 1.78
C ASP A 72 22.92 12.52 0.40
N VAL A 73 21.58 12.45 0.31
CA VAL A 73 20.88 12.10 -0.94
C VAL A 73 20.14 13.32 -1.49
N LYS A 74 20.55 13.72 -2.70
CA LYS A 74 20.00 14.90 -3.41
C LYS A 74 18.54 14.76 -3.82
N ASP A 75 18.07 13.53 -4.04
CA ASP A 75 16.74 13.18 -4.54
C ASP A 75 16.07 12.16 -3.62
N LYS A 76 15.44 12.66 -2.60
CA LYS A 76 14.90 11.86 -1.49
C LYS A 76 13.64 11.10 -1.88
N THR A 77 13.82 9.88 -2.32
CA THR A 77 12.73 8.94 -2.61
C THR A 77 12.01 8.53 -1.34
N ALA A 78 10.71 8.32 -1.44
CA ALA A 78 9.87 7.69 -0.41
C ALA A 78 9.13 6.50 -0.97
N VAL A 79 8.85 5.49 -0.14
CA VAL A 79 8.08 4.31 -0.53
C VAL A 79 6.99 4.03 0.49
N LEU A 80 5.74 3.95 0.00
CA LEU A 80 4.61 3.41 0.75
C LEU A 80 4.63 1.89 0.64
N ILE A 81 4.81 1.19 1.76
CA ILE A 81 4.86 -0.27 1.84
C ILE A 81 3.48 -0.78 2.22
N ILE A 82 2.95 -1.73 1.45
CA ILE A 82 1.65 -2.36 1.66
C ILE A 82 1.85 -3.85 1.94
N PRO A 83 1.75 -4.28 3.21
CA PRO A 83 1.85 -5.68 3.59
C PRO A 83 0.73 -6.53 2.98
N GLY A 84 1.01 -7.81 2.72
CA GLY A 84 0.02 -8.80 2.33
C GLY A 84 -0.79 -9.35 3.49
N GLY A 85 -1.59 -10.37 3.19
CA GLY A 85 -2.44 -11.07 4.17
C GLY A 85 -3.84 -11.37 3.66
N GLY A 86 -4.01 -11.52 2.34
CA GLY A 86 -5.24 -12.01 1.71
C GLY A 86 -6.47 -11.09 1.88
N TYR A 87 -6.29 -9.83 2.24
CA TYR A 87 -7.36 -8.93 2.71
C TYR A 87 -8.11 -9.43 3.97
N GLU A 88 -7.51 -10.35 4.71
CA GLU A 88 -8.01 -10.85 6.01
C GLU A 88 -7.10 -10.43 7.17
N ALA A 89 -5.85 -10.10 6.86
CA ALA A 89 -4.84 -9.68 7.80
C ALA A 89 -3.80 -8.76 7.14
N LEU A 90 -2.91 -8.18 7.95
CA LEU A 90 -1.71 -7.47 7.51
C LEU A 90 -0.49 -8.09 8.20
N TRP A 91 0.43 -8.66 7.42
CA TRP A 91 1.72 -9.19 7.92
C TRP A 91 2.73 -8.06 8.11
N ILE A 92 2.48 -7.22 9.13
CA ILE A 92 3.13 -5.92 9.31
C ILE A 92 4.62 -6.02 9.64
N ASP A 93 5.07 -7.12 10.25
CA ASP A 93 6.48 -7.34 10.60
C ASP A 93 7.35 -7.60 9.36
N LYS A 94 7.20 -8.75 8.73
CA LYS A 94 8.09 -9.21 7.64
C LYS A 94 7.86 -8.50 6.31
N GLU A 95 6.63 -8.06 6.04
CA GLU A 95 6.26 -7.39 4.77
C GLU A 95 6.05 -5.88 4.95
N GLY A 96 6.28 -5.36 6.16
CA GLY A 96 6.20 -3.95 6.50
C GLY A 96 7.48 -3.44 7.16
N VAL A 97 7.66 -3.73 8.45
CA VAL A 97 8.76 -3.18 9.28
C VAL A 97 10.15 -3.60 8.79
N ASP A 98 10.34 -4.88 8.44
CA ASP A 98 11.63 -5.36 7.94
C ASP A 98 11.98 -4.71 6.59
N VAL A 99 10.98 -4.52 5.73
CA VAL A 99 11.15 -3.84 4.44
C VAL A 99 11.45 -2.35 4.63
N ALA A 100 10.80 -1.70 5.60
CA ALA A 100 11.09 -0.31 5.93
C ALA A 100 12.54 -0.10 6.40
N LYS A 101 13.06 -1.01 7.23
CA LYS A 101 14.46 -0.99 7.67
C LYS A 101 15.42 -1.17 6.50
N TRP A 102 15.16 -2.12 5.61
CA TRP A 102 15.95 -2.33 4.39
C TRP A 102 15.98 -1.06 3.51
N LEU A 103 14.83 -0.42 3.26
CA LEU A 103 14.78 0.82 2.49
C LEU A 103 15.55 1.96 3.17
N ASN A 104 15.50 2.05 4.50
CA ASN A 104 16.25 3.07 5.24
C ASN A 104 17.78 2.89 5.10
N GLU A 105 18.27 1.65 5.05
CA GLU A 105 19.69 1.37 4.79
C GLU A 105 20.13 1.86 3.40
N LEU A 106 19.20 1.91 2.43
CA LEU A 106 19.41 2.45 1.08
C LEU A 106 19.28 3.97 0.99
N GLY A 107 18.91 4.66 2.07
CA GLY A 107 18.69 6.11 2.05
C GLY A 107 17.26 6.51 1.66
N ILE A 108 16.31 5.57 1.61
CA ILE A 108 14.92 5.78 1.21
C ILE A 108 14.04 5.89 2.45
N SER A 109 13.23 6.94 2.52
CA SER A 109 12.20 7.06 3.56
C SER A 109 11.06 6.09 3.31
N ALA A 110 10.61 5.38 4.35
CA ALA A 110 9.58 4.36 4.22
C ALA A 110 8.33 4.68 5.07
N PHE A 111 7.18 4.29 4.56
CA PHE A 111 5.89 4.43 5.22
C PHE A 111 5.15 3.09 5.16
N VAL A 112 4.94 2.44 6.29
CA VAL A 112 4.20 1.17 6.34
C VAL A 112 2.72 1.47 6.49
N LEU A 113 1.91 0.98 5.57
CA LEU A 113 0.46 1.19 5.58
C LEU A 113 -0.25 0.12 6.43
N LYS A 114 -0.89 0.54 7.48
CA LYS A 114 -1.89 -0.23 8.21
C LYS A 114 -3.26 0.18 7.69
N HIS A 115 -3.72 -0.45 6.60
CA HIS A 115 -5.00 -0.14 5.97
C HIS A 115 -6.16 -0.93 6.56
N ARG A 116 -7.39 -0.44 6.37
CA ARG A 116 -8.60 -1.18 6.71
C ARG A 116 -8.71 -2.45 5.86
N ILE A 117 -9.31 -3.46 6.46
CA ILE A 117 -9.63 -4.72 5.81
C ILE A 117 -11.13 -4.70 5.47
N PRO A 118 -11.55 -5.16 4.29
CA PRO A 118 -12.97 -5.23 3.91
C PRO A 118 -13.81 -5.98 4.95
N TYR A 119 -14.98 -5.42 5.28
CA TYR A 119 -15.90 -5.98 6.27
C TYR A 119 -17.27 -6.25 5.66
N TRP A 120 -17.63 -7.52 5.52
CA TRP A 120 -18.82 -7.96 4.77
C TRP A 120 -20.09 -8.15 5.58
N GLU A 121 -20.01 -8.16 6.92
CA GLU A 121 -21.17 -8.23 7.80
C GLU A 121 -21.93 -6.90 7.89
N GLY A 122 -21.29 -5.80 7.46
CA GLY A 122 -21.87 -4.46 7.38
C GLY A 122 -22.33 -4.09 5.97
N LYS A 123 -23.06 -2.97 5.86
CA LYS A 123 -23.42 -2.38 4.57
C LYS A 123 -22.28 -1.52 3.98
N ASP A 124 -21.46 -0.95 4.84
CA ASP A 124 -20.35 -0.06 4.53
C ASP A 124 -19.01 -0.75 4.80
N CYS A 125 -17.88 -0.12 4.49
CA CYS A 125 -16.53 -0.66 4.74
C CYS A 125 -16.20 -1.93 3.95
N ARG A 126 -16.61 -2.01 2.72
CA ARG A 126 -16.38 -3.16 1.84
C ARG A 126 -15.10 -3.01 1.00
N SER A 127 -15.17 -3.40 -0.27
CA SER A 127 -14.05 -3.50 -1.22
C SER A 127 -13.28 -2.21 -1.47
N ASP A 128 -13.86 -1.05 -1.27
CA ASP A 128 -13.29 0.27 -1.56
C ASP A 128 -12.40 0.84 -0.44
N VAL A 129 -12.58 0.38 0.81
CA VAL A 129 -11.91 0.99 1.97
C VAL A 129 -10.39 0.90 1.91
N ALA A 130 -9.84 -0.23 1.47
CA ALA A 130 -8.40 -0.43 1.41
C ALA A 130 -7.77 0.49 0.35
N LEU A 131 -8.41 0.64 -0.82
CA LEU A 131 -7.95 1.54 -1.88
C LEU A 131 -8.03 3.01 -1.43
N ALA A 132 -9.12 3.41 -0.78
CA ALA A 132 -9.27 4.76 -0.22
C ALA A 132 -8.16 5.07 0.79
N ASP A 133 -7.81 4.11 1.66
CA ASP A 133 -6.70 4.27 2.62
C ASP A 133 -5.35 4.40 1.92
N ALA A 134 -5.06 3.61 0.89
CA ALA A 134 -3.83 3.70 0.12
C ALA A 134 -3.72 5.04 -0.64
N GLN A 135 -4.79 5.50 -1.28
CA GLN A 135 -4.86 6.81 -1.92
C GLN A 135 -4.63 7.94 -0.90
N ARG A 136 -5.30 7.88 0.25
CA ARG A 136 -5.13 8.86 1.33
C ARG A 136 -3.71 8.87 1.86
N ALA A 137 -3.06 7.71 2.00
CA ALA A 137 -1.68 7.60 2.44
C ALA A 137 -0.71 8.33 1.50
N VAL A 138 -0.82 8.12 0.18
CA VAL A 138 0.00 8.84 -0.82
C VAL A 138 -0.23 10.35 -0.74
N ARG A 139 -1.48 10.79 -0.61
CA ARG A 139 -1.79 12.23 -0.44
C ARG A 139 -1.14 12.81 0.81
N ILE A 140 -1.16 12.10 1.94
CA ILE A 140 -0.50 12.53 3.19
C ILE A 140 1.01 12.65 2.98
N ILE A 141 1.65 11.67 2.34
CA ILE A 141 3.09 11.68 2.07
C ILE A 141 3.43 12.86 1.16
N ARG A 142 2.70 13.05 0.07
CA ARG A 142 2.91 14.14 -0.91
C ARG A 142 2.71 15.51 -0.30
N LYS A 143 1.65 15.72 0.48
CA LYS A 143 1.39 16.98 1.19
C LYS A 143 2.50 17.35 2.17
N ASN A 144 3.05 16.36 2.88
CA ASN A 144 4.06 16.58 3.91
C ASN A 144 5.50 16.39 3.39
N SER A 145 5.71 16.26 2.09
CA SER A 145 7.00 15.98 1.46
C SER A 145 8.11 16.96 1.91
N LYS A 146 7.82 18.26 1.96
CA LYS A 146 8.76 19.29 2.45
C LYS A 146 9.13 19.06 3.92
N LYS A 147 8.17 18.75 4.79
CA LYS A 147 8.39 18.47 6.21
C LYS A 147 9.30 17.27 6.45
N TRP A 148 9.19 16.24 5.61
CA TRP A 148 9.95 15.00 5.72
C TRP A 148 11.17 14.99 4.80
N ALA A 149 11.48 16.12 4.16
CA ALA A 149 12.57 16.26 3.19
C ALA A 149 12.52 15.19 2.08
N ILE A 150 11.35 14.94 1.52
CA ILE A 150 11.06 13.99 0.44
C ILE A 150 10.77 14.75 -0.85
N ASN A 151 11.16 14.20 -1.99
CA ASN A 151 10.73 14.70 -3.28
C ASN A 151 9.28 14.23 -3.55
N SER A 152 8.36 15.19 -3.73
CA SER A 152 6.92 14.91 -3.99
C SER A 152 6.65 14.15 -5.29
N GLU A 153 7.61 14.13 -6.22
CA GLU A 153 7.56 13.46 -7.52
C GLU A 153 8.32 12.11 -7.52
N LYS A 154 8.75 11.63 -6.34
CA LYS A 154 9.45 10.35 -6.17
C LYS A 154 8.86 9.53 -5.01
N ILE A 155 7.55 9.34 -5.04
CA ILE A 155 6.81 8.56 -4.05
C ILE A 155 6.38 7.25 -4.70
N GLY A 156 7.09 6.17 -4.41
CA GLY A 156 6.74 4.84 -4.89
C GLY A 156 5.79 4.09 -3.98
N VAL A 157 5.23 3.01 -4.49
CA VAL A 157 4.48 2.01 -3.72
C VAL A 157 5.15 0.64 -3.84
N LEU A 158 5.25 -0.09 -2.73
CA LEU A 158 5.76 -1.46 -2.70
C LEU A 158 4.72 -2.35 -2.01
N GLY A 159 4.25 -3.41 -2.68
CA GLY A 159 3.21 -4.28 -2.14
C GLY A 159 3.51 -5.76 -2.30
N PHE A 160 3.11 -6.55 -1.30
CA PHE A 160 3.29 -7.99 -1.20
C PHE A 160 1.96 -8.73 -1.31
N SER A 161 1.87 -9.79 -2.12
CA SER A 161 0.68 -10.66 -2.17
C SER A 161 -0.61 -9.86 -2.40
N ALA A 162 -1.59 -9.92 -1.50
CA ALA A 162 -2.78 -9.07 -1.53
C ALA A 162 -2.45 -7.57 -1.37
N GLY A 163 -1.37 -7.21 -0.67
CA GLY A 163 -0.84 -5.84 -0.64
C GLY A 163 -0.26 -5.43 -2.00
N GLY A 164 0.26 -6.38 -2.78
CA GLY A 164 0.64 -6.19 -4.20
C GLY A 164 -0.58 -5.91 -5.08
N HIS A 165 -1.72 -6.56 -4.78
CA HIS A 165 -2.99 -6.22 -5.41
C HIS A 165 -3.39 -4.77 -5.09
N LEU A 166 -3.34 -4.37 -3.81
CA LEU A 166 -3.68 -3.00 -3.42
C LEU A 166 -2.71 -1.97 -4.02
N ALA A 167 -1.41 -2.30 -4.14
CA ALA A 167 -0.42 -1.44 -4.79
C ALA A 167 -0.70 -1.28 -6.30
N SER A 168 -1.05 -2.37 -7.00
CA SER A 168 -1.45 -2.29 -8.40
C SER A 168 -2.81 -1.62 -8.61
N SER A 169 -3.77 -1.81 -7.68
CA SER A 169 -5.04 -1.05 -7.67
C SER A 169 -4.78 0.46 -7.51
N LEU A 170 -3.94 0.85 -6.57
CA LEU A 170 -3.53 2.25 -6.41
C LEU A 170 -2.87 2.80 -7.67
N SER A 171 -2.06 1.98 -8.36
CA SER A 171 -1.36 2.37 -9.59
C SER A 171 -2.30 2.52 -10.80
N THR A 172 -3.47 1.89 -10.80
CA THR A 172 -4.43 1.92 -11.92
C THR A 172 -5.66 2.78 -11.63
N HIS A 173 -6.04 2.95 -10.36
CA HIS A 173 -7.22 3.71 -9.92
C HIS A 173 -6.87 5.00 -9.18
N HIS A 174 -5.69 5.55 -9.41
CA HIS A 174 -5.29 6.85 -8.86
C HIS A 174 -6.09 8.01 -9.45
N ASP A 175 -6.03 9.16 -8.79
CA ASP A 175 -6.57 10.44 -9.27
C ASP A 175 -5.57 11.59 -9.10
N GLN A 176 -5.90 12.73 -9.73
CA GLN A 176 -5.10 13.96 -9.69
C GLN A 176 -5.43 14.88 -8.50
N GLY A 177 -6.26 14.40 -7.56
CA GLY A 177 -6.78 15.14 -6.43
C GLY A 177 -8.05 15.94 -6.74
N LEU A 178 -8.84 16.13 -5.70
CA LEU A 178 -10.13 16.83 -5.74
C LEU A 178 -9.91 18.33 -5.48
N LYS A 179 -9.62 19.12 -6.49
CA LYS A 179 -9.26 20.55 -6.37
C LYS A 179 -10.29 21.40 -5.61
N LYS A 180 -11.57 21.03 -5.66
CA LYS A 180 -12.68 21.72 -4.98
C LYS A 180 -13.01 21.16 -3.60
N SER A 181 -12.27 20.18 -3.09
CA SER A 181 -12.52 19.61 -1.76
C SER A 181 -12.30 20.64 -0.67
N ASN A 182 -13.15 20.59 0.36
CA ASN A 182 -12.97 21.37 1.59
C ASN A 182 -11.82 20.83 2.46
N LEU A 183 -11.42 19.57 2.26
CA LEU A 183 -10.28 18.95 2.93
C LEU A 183 -9.03 19.20 2.11
N GLU A 184 -8.08 19.94 2.64
CA GLU A 184 -6.83 20.29 1.96
C GLU A 184 -6.06 19.08 1.48
N ILE A 185 -6.11 17.97 2.24
CA ILE A 185 -5.44 16.73 1.90
C ILE A 185 -5.97 16.11 0.59
N GLU A 186 -7.25 16.24 0.30
CA GLU A 186 -7.88 15.66 -0.88
C GLU A 186 -7.51 16.40 -2.18
N LYS A 187 -6.89 17.57 -2.09
CA LYS A 187 -6.43 18.33 -3.26
C LYS A 187 -5.14 17.77 -3.89
N PHE A 188 -4.45 16.89 -3.16
CA PHE A 188 -3.24 16.22 -3.65
C PHE A 188 -3.58 14.96 -4.45
N GLY A 189 -2.82 14.70 -5.52
CA GLY A 189 -2.98 13.47 -6.30
C GLY A 189 -2.54 12.23 -5.54
N SER A 190 -3.19 11.10 -5.84
CA SER A 190 -2.93 9.80 -5.23
C SER A 190 -2.05 8.88 -6.08
N ARG A 191 -1.63 9.30 -7.30
CA ARG A 191 -0.82 8.49 -8.19
C ARG A 191 0.57 8.25 -7.59
N PRO A 192 1.02 6.99 -7.41
CA PRO A 192 2.41 6.70 -7.10
C PRO A 192 3.30 6.98 -8.33
N ASP A 193 4.57 7.31 -8.11
CA ASP A 193 5.48 7.64 -9.21
C ASP A 193 6.14 6.40 -9.81
N PHE A 194 6.19 5.30 -9.03
CA PHE A 194 6.58 3.96 -9.48
C PHE A 194 5.96 2.88 -8.57
N SER A 195 5.96 1.62 -9.01
CA SER A 195 5.48 0.49 -8.22
C SER A 195 6.43 -0.72 -8.21
N ILE A 196 6.54 -1.35 -7.05
CA ILE A 196 7.31 -2.58 -6.79
C ILE A 196 6.31 -3.63 -6.30
N LEU A 197 6.12 -4.69 -7.07
CA LEU A 197 5.09 -5.69 -6.82
C LEU A 197 5.75 -7.06 -6.57
N ILE A 198 5.63 -7.56 -5.35
CA ILE A 198 6.29 -8.79 -4.90
C ILE A 198 5.26 -9.91 -4.74
N TYR A 199 5.38 -10.96 -5.53
CA TYR A 199 4.41 -12.07 -5.65
C TYR A 199 2.95 -11.58 -5.59
N PRO A 200 2.61 -10.56 -6.42
CA PRO A 200 1.35 -9.84 -6.26
C PRO A 200 0.16 -10.69 -6.69
N VAL A 201 -0.93 -10.64 -5.94
CA VAL A 201 -2.25 -10.88 -6.52
C VAL A 201 -2.51 -9.72 -7.49
N VAL A 202 -3.09 -9.98 -8.66
CA VAL A 202 -3.42 -8.96 -9.66
C VAL A 202 -4.82 -9.18 -10.22
N THR A 203 -5.11 -10.41 -10.70
CA THR A 203 -6.39 -10.73 -11.32
C THR A 203 -7.40 -11.27 -10.30
N MET A 204 -8.67 -10.93 -10.50
CA MET A 204 -9.81 -11.54 -9.82
C MET A 204 -10.53 -12.58 -10.70
N LYS A 205 -9.92 -12.93 -11.85
CA LYS A 205 -10.50 -13.84 -12.87
C LYS A 205 -9.87 -15.22 -12.80
N TYR A 206 -10.69 -16.24 -12.98
CA TYR A 206 -10.20 -17.61 -13.21
C TYR A 206 -9.47 -17.71 -14.56
N PRO A 207 -8.49 -18.63 -14.71
CA PRO A 207 -8.05 -19.60 -13.72
C PRO A 207 -6.99 -19.11 -12.72
N TYR A 208 -6.46 -17.88 -12.84
CA TYR A 208 -5.26 -17.41 -12.11
C TYR A 208 -5.57 -16.65 -10.82
N VAL A 209 -6.85 -16.58 -10.44
CA VAL A 209 -7.28 -15.84 -9.25
C VAL A 209 -6.79 -16.48 -7.95
N HIS A 210 -6.29 -15.67 -7.01
CA HIS A 210 -6.16 -16.09 -5.62
C HIS A 210 -7.54 -16.02 -4.95
N THR A 211 -8.19 -17.17 -4.79
CA THR A 211 -9.60 -17.27 -4.35
C THR A 211 -9.86 -16.67 -2.97
N GLY A 212 -8.90 -16.78 -2.04
CA GLY A 212 -8.97 -16.17 -0.72
C GLY A 212 -9.06 -14.64 -0.80
N SER A 213 -8.11 -14.00 -1.50
CA SER A 213 -8.12 -12.53 -1.68
C SER A 213 -9.36 -12.04 -2.41
N ARG A 214 -9.82 -12.77 -3.45
CA ARG A 214 -11.05 -12.43 -4.17
C ARG A 214 -12.25 -12.43 -3.23
N LYS A 215 -12.44 -13.50 -2.47
CA LYS A 215 -13.55 -13.63 -1.51
C LYS A 215 -13.52 -12.53 -0.46
N SER A 216 -12.33 -12.22 0.09
CA SER A 216 -12.17 -11.22 1.14
C SER A 216 -12.38 -9.80 0.60
N LEU A 217 -11.88 -9.49 -0.61
CA LEU A 217 -11.98 -8.15 -1.19
C LEU A 217 -13.36 -7.86 -1.78
N ILE A 218 -13.90 -8.75 -2.62
CA ILE A 218 -15.12 -8.51 -3.41
C ILE A 218 -16.29 -9.42 -3.06
N GLY A 219 -16.16 -10.22 -1.99
CA GLY A 219 -17.24 -11.08 -1.49
C GLY A 219 -17.31 -12.45 -2.14
N LYS A 220 -18.25 -13.26 -1.66
CA LYS A 220 -18.43 -14.66 -2.12
C LYS A 220 -18.99 -14.75 -3.54
N VAL A 221 -19.88 -13.83 -3.89
CA VAL A 221 -20.60 -13.80 -5.19
C VAL A 221 -20.52 -12.38 -5.75
N PRO A 222 -19.34 -11.97 -6.25
CA PRO A 222 -19.18 -10.63 -6.83
C PRO A 222 -19.83 -10.54 -8.20
N SER A 223 -20.27 -9.34 -8.60
CA SER A 223 -20.72 -9.09 -9.98
C SER A 223 -19.53 -9.13 -10.96
N ASN A 224 -19.81 -9.29 -12.25
CA ASN A 224 -18.76 -9.28 -13.27
C ASN A 224 -18.04 -7.93 -13.31
N GLU A 225 -18.75 -6.83 -13.11
CA GLU A 225 -18.20 -5.47 -13.08
C GLU A 225 -17.18 -5.33 -11.93
N MET A 226 -17.48 -5.90 -10.74
CA MET A 226 -16.54 -5.92 -9.62
C MET A 226 -15.31 -6.77 -9.95
N VAL A 227 -15.50 -7.94 -10.56
CA VAL A 227 -14.38 -8.79 -10.97
C VAL A 227 -13.49 -8.08 -11.97
N GLU A 228 -14.05 -7.40 -12.95
CA GLU A 228 -13.31 -6.63 -13.95
C GLU A 228 -12.62 -5.42 -13.31
N TYR A 229 -13.33 -4.65 -12.49
CA TYR A 229 -12.79 -3.46 -11.81
C TYR A 229 -11.57 -3.79 -10.94
N PHE A 230 -11.60 -4.90 -10.21
CA PHE A 230 -10.51 -5.34 -9.35
C PHE A 230 -9.51 -6.29 -10.03
N SER A 231 -9.63 -6.55 -11.33
CA SER A 231 -8.59 -7.22 -12.13
C SER A 231 -7.67 -6.17 -12.73
N ASN A 232 -6.57 -5.88 -12.02
CA ASN A 232 -5.73 -4.71 -12.27
C ASN A 232 -5.02 -4.74 -13.63
N GLU A 233 -4.77 -5.92 -14.21
CA GLU A 233 -4.26 -6.08 -15.57
C GLU A 233 -5.23 -5.50 -16.62
N MET A 234 -6.52 -5.44 -16.32
CA MET A 234 -7.55 -4.85 -17.18
C MET A 234 -7.68 -3.33 -17.00
N GLN A 235 -7.13 -2.80 -15.91
CA GLN A 235 -7.25 -1.39 -15.53
C GLN A 235 -6.00 -0.55 -15.89
N VAL A 236 -4.99 -1.17 -16.50
CA VAL A 236 -3.79 -0.47 -16.98
C VAL A 236 -4.15 0.53 -18.07
N LYS A 237 -3.66 1.74 -17.93
CA LYS A 237 -3.89 2.88 -18.86
C LYS A 237 -2.59 3.67 -19.06
N ALA A 238 -2.57 4.62 -19.97
CA ALA A 238 -1.35 5.31 -20.40
C ALA A 238 -0.61 6.06 -19.26
N ASP A 239 -1.31 6.47 -18.21
CA ASP A 239 -0.74 7.16 -17.04
C ASP A 239 -0.47 6.24 -15.84
N THR A 240 -0.62 4.91 -16.00
CA THR A 240 -0.17 3.94 -14.99
C THR A 240 1.34 4.08 -14.78
N PRO A 241 1.86 4.09 -13.54
CA PRO A 241 3.28 4.30 -13.28
C PRO A 241 4.16 3.13 -13.75
N PRO A 242 5.47 3.36 -13.98
CA PRO A 242 6.44 2.30 -14.18
C PRO A 242 6.41 1.26 -13.06
N ALA A 243 6.70 0.00 -13.39
CA ALA A 243 6.63 -1.09 -12.42
C ALA A 243 7.77 -2.11 -12.56
N ILE A 244 8.20 -2.67 -11.41
CA ILE A 244 8.97 -3.89 -11.35
C ILE A 244 8.16 -4.96 -10.63
N LEU A 245 8.14 -6.18 -11.20
CA LEU A 245 7.43 -7.33 -10.66
C LEU A 245 8.44 -8.43 -10.32
N ILE A 246 8.27 -9.01 -9.15
CA ILE A 246 9.10 -10.07 -8.58
C ILE A 246 8.21 -11.25 -8.23
N HIS A 247 8.52 -12.45 -8.74
CA HIS A 247 7.71 -13.65 -8.49
C HIS A 247 8.58 -14.92 -8.49
N SER A 248 8.05 -16.01 -7.94
CA SER A 248 8.61 -17.35 -8.05
C SER A 248 7.69 -18.23 -8.88
N ASN A 249 8.27 -19.07 -9.75
CA ASN A 249 7.51 -19.94 -10.63
C ASN A 249 6.78 -21.07 -9.88
N ASP A 250 7.33 -21.49 -8.75
CA ASP A 250 6.77 -22.50 -7.84
C ASP A 250 5.75 -21.96 -6.83
N ASP A 251 5.33 -20.69 -6.96
CA ASP A 251 4.29 -20.12 -6.11
C ASP A 251 2.92 -20.75 -6.40
N THR A 252 2.48 -21.65 -5.50
CA THR A 252 1.16 -22.30 -5.56
C THR A 252 0.04 -21.52 -4.88
N GLY A 253 0.39 -20.49 -4.12
CA GLY A 253 -0.58 -19.61 -3.44
C GLY A 253 -1.11 -18.54 -4.38
N VAL A 254 -0.21 -17.83 -5.05
CA VAL A 254 -0.51 -16.83 -6.08
C VAL A 254 0.25 -17.18 -7.34
N LEU A 255 -0.45 -17.66 -8.34
CA LEU A 255 0.16 -18.12 -9.58
C LEU A 255 0.92 -17.01 -10.30
N VAL A 256 2.10 -17.32 -10.84
CA VAL A 256 3.01 -16.37 -11.49
C VAL A 256 2.36 -15.60 -12.64
N GLU A 257 1.33 -16.16 -13.26
CA GLU A 257 0.53 -15.51 -14.30
C GLU A 257 -0.09 -14.17 -13.85
N ASN A 258 -0.30 -13.96 -12.56
CA ASN A 258 -0.70 -12.64 -12.05
C ASN A 258 0.32 -11.57 -12.45
N SER A 259 1.60 -11.83 -12.21
CA SER A 259 2.68 -10.92 -12.59
C SER A 259 2.87 -10.83 -14.09
N VAL A 260 2.82 -11.97 -14.81
CA VAL A 260 2.95 -12.01 -16.27
C VAL A 260 1.87 -11.19 -16.94
N ASN A 261 0.60 -11.35 -16.56
CA ASN A 261 -0.52 -10.65 -17.17
C ASN A 261 -0.45 -9.13 -16.93
N TYR A 262 -0.06 -8.71 -15.73
CA TYR A 262 0.11 -7.27 -15.45
C TYR A 262 1.28 -6.67 -16.24
N TYR A 263 2.41 -7.37 -16.32
CA TYR A 263 3.54 -6.97 -17.15
C TYR A 263 3.16 -6.82 -18.62
N LEU A 264 2.42 -7.78 -19.20
CA LEU A 264 1.95 -7.71 -20.58
C LEU A 264 0.99 -6.53 -20.80
N ALA A 265 0.12 -6.24 -19.83
CA ALA A 265 -0.76 -5.07 -19.87
C ALA A 265 0.03 -3.76 -19.86
N LEU A 266 1.06 -3.62 -18.99
CA LEU A 266 1.95 -2.45 -18.99
C LEU A 266 2.66 -2.27 -20.34
N ARG A 267 3.18 -3.34 -20.92
CA ARG A 267 3.83 -3.31 -22.24
C ARG A 267 2.90 -2.84 -23.36
N LYS A 268 1.63 -3.25 -23.33
CA LYS A 268 0.63 -2.80 -24.31
C LYS A 268 0.49 -1.27 -24.34
N TYR A 269 0.61 -0.61 -23.19
CA TYR A 269 0.59 0.85 -23.06
C TYR A 269 1.98 1.50 -23.14
N LYS A 270 3.04 0.73 -23.46
CA LYS A 270 4.44 1.19 -23.54
C LYS A 270 4.96 1.78 -22.21
N ILE A 271 4.43 1.31 -21.09
CA ILE A 271 4.88 1.72 -19.75
C ILE A 271 6.16 0.96 -19.44
N PRO A 272 7.23 1.63 -18.94
CA PRO A 272 8.44 0.95 -18.50
C PRO A 272 8.12 -0.09 -17.44
N ALA A 273 8.51 -1.34 -17.68
CA ALA A 273 8.24 -2.43 -16.77
C ALA A 273 9.37 -3.48 -16.81
N ALA A 274 9.69 -4.04 -15.64
CA ALA A 274 10.57 -5.18 -15.48
C ALA A 274 9.81 -6.33 -14.82
N LEU A 275 10.09 -7.57 -15.25
CA LEU A 275 9.56 -8.77 -14.62
C LEU A 275 10.71 -9.75 -14.36
N HIS A 276 10.87 -10.16 -13.11
CA HIS A 276 11.83 -11.17 -12.69
C HIS A 276 11.11 -12.36 -12.09
N VAL A 277 11.36 -13.53 -12.63
CA VAL A 277 10.78 -14.79 -12.16
C VAL A 277 11.91 -15.76 -11.84
N TRP A 278 11.94 -16.29 -10.63
CA TRP A 278 12.85 -17.34 -10.21
C TRP A 278 12.16 -18.70 -10.28
N GLU A 279 12.94 -19.74 -10.47
CA GLU A 279 12.45 -21.12 -10.51
C GLU A 279 11.77 -21.51 -9.20
N ASP A 280 12.40 -21.17 -8.08
CA ASP A 280 11.98 -21.51 -6.73
C ASP A 280 11.89 -20.28 -5.80
N GLY A 281 11.11 -20.39 -4.72
CA GLY A 281 10.92 -19.36 -3.71
C GLY A 281 9.58 -19.48 -2.97
N GLY A 282 8.59 -20.06 -3.63
CA GLY A 282 7.23 -20.21 -3.13
C GLY A 282 6.56 -18.86 -2.89
N HIS A 283 5.62 -18.83 -1.93
CA HIS A 283 4.87 -17.62 -1.56
C HIS A 283 5.31 -17.04 -0.20
N GLY A 284 5.17 -15.73 -0.03
CA GLY A 284 5.26 -15.08 1.28
C GLY A 284 6.68 -15.02 1.85
N TYR A 285 7.71 -14.90 1.02
CA TYR A 285 9.11 -14.90 1.45
C TYR A 285 9.59 -13.55 2.05
N GLY A 286 8.83 -12.45 1.96
CA GLY A 286 9.29 -11.13 2.44
C GLY A 286 10.61 -10.73 1.80
N LEU A 287 11.63 -10.36 2.60
CA LEU A 287 12.99 -10.05 2.09
C LEU A 287 13.80 -11.29 1.66
N ALA A 288 13.24 -12.48 1.70
CA ALA A 288 13.83 -13.75 1.22
C ALA A 288 15.23 -14.10 1.79
N LYS A 289 15.59 -13.62 3.00
CA LYS A 289 16.95 -13.70 3.58
C LYS A 289 17.59 -15.08 3.59
N SER A 290 16.82 -16.14 3.45
CA SER A 290 17.31 -17.54 3.52
C SER A 290 16.66 -18.45 2.45
N ARG A 291 16.19 -17.88 1.33
CA ARG A 291 15.44 -18.63 0.32
C ARG A 291 16.12 -18.61 -1.05
N GLY A 292 16.94 -19.62 -1.31
CA GLY A 292 17.45 -19.94 -2.65
C GLY A 292 17.94 -18.71 -3.45
N SER A 293 17.70 -18.73 -4.73
CA SER A 293 18.06 -17.65 -5.67
C SER A 293 17.18 -16.40 -5.53
N VAL A 294 15.95 -16.54 -5.06
CA VAL A 294 15.03 -15.40 -4.87
C VAL A 294 15.52 -14.40 -3.82
N LYS A 295 16.49 -14.75 -2.97
CA LYS A 295 17.13 -13.84 -1.99
C LYS A 295 17.73 -12.59 -2.63
N ASP A 296 18.01 -12.60 -3.92
CA ASP A 296 18.64 -11.49 -4.64
C ASP A 296 17.65 -10.42 -5.10
N TRP A 297 16.34 -10.63 -4.92
CA TRP A 297 15.33 -9.68 -5.36
C TRP A 297 15.49 -8.26 -4.76
N PRO A 298 15.91 -8.07 -3.46
CA PRO A 298 16.10 -6.73 -2.93
C PRO A 298 17.20 -5.95 -3.66
N TYR A 299 18.28 -6.64 -4.04
CA TYR A 299 19.36 -6.03 -4.81
C TYR A 299 18.91 -5.63 -6.23
N ILE A 300 18.10 -6.46 -6.88
CA ILE A 300 17.53 -6.14 -8.20
C ILE A 300 16.62 -4.91 -8.11
N CYS A 301 15.74 -4.85 -7.10
CA CYS A 301 14.89 -3.69 -6.87
C CYS A 301 15.68 -2.43 -6.55
N GLN A 302 16.74 -2.54 -5.74
CA GLN A 302 17.64 -1.41 -5.46
C GLN A 302 18.24 -0.82 -6.73
N ASN A 303 18.69 -1.66 -7.66
CA ASN A 303 19.28 -1.20 -8.91
C ASN A 303 18.25 -0.62 -9.89
N TRP A 304 17.00 -1.04 -9.76
CA TRP A 304 15.89 -0.56 -10.59
C TRP A 304 15.36 0.81 -10.12
N MET A 305 15.33 1.09 -8.82
CA MET A 305 14.91 2.36 -8.22
C MET A 305 15.89 3.51 -8.51
#